data_d61ee848163eb41d52d7f6b3dcdfe66d
#
_entry.id   d61ee848163eb41d52d7f6b3dcdfe66d
#
_cell.length_a   1.000
_cell.length_b   1.000
_cell.length_c   1.000
_cell.angle_alpha   90.00
_cell.angle_beta   90.00
_cell.angle_gamma   90.00
#
_symmetry.space_group_name_H-M   'P 1'
#
loop_
_entity.id
_entity.type
_entity.pdbx_description
1 polymer ?
#
loop_
_entity_poly.entity_id
_entity_poly.type
_entity_poly.pdbx_seq_one_letter_code
_entity_poly.pdbx_strand_id
1 'polypeptide(L)'
;MKIKRILKWTVFVVLLGIVGCVFIAYWTSTNDCGRDTAAPTNPIKAIVYCDYGSPDVLKLVDIEKPVPNDDEVLVKVRAASVNPADGIYKGGARILTGLRKPKDTRLGVDYAGTVEAIGKNVTQFKQGDDVFGGRDGAFAEYVCARADRAIALKPANITFEQAASVPIAGITALQGLRDKGKVQAGQKVLINGASGGVGTFAVQIAKSFGAEVTGVCSTRNLDMVRSIGADHVIDYTKEDFTRSAERYDVIFDNIGNHSFSERRRILNPNGICVMVGVGGAGATGGQIMGVLGGELNAYVRSRFVSEKFGTFLASLNKEDLTILGDLMRSGKVTPVIDRTFTLSQLPQAMRYLETGHARGKVVITVE
;
A
#
# COMPACT_ATOMS: atom_id res chain seq x y z
N MET A 1 2.52 -11.08 52.34
CA MET A 1 1.55 -12.04 51.75
C MET A 1 0.30 -11.38 51.16
N LYS A 2 -0.33 -10.40 51.79
CA LYS A 2 -1.57 -9.72 51.31
C LYS A 2 -1.44 -8.96 50.00
N ILE A 3 -0.36 -8.21 49.76
CA ILE A 3 -0.14 -7.39 48.56
C ILE A 3 -0.06 -8.24 47.28
N LYS A 4 0.69 -9.38 47.33
CA LYS A 4 0.77 -10.32 46.19
C LYS A 4 -0.58 -10.95 45.82
N ARG A 5 -1.46 -11.12 46.82
CA ARG A 5 -2.81 -11.68 46.60
C ARG A 5 -3.75 -10.62 45.99
N ILE A 6 -3.67 -9.37 46.45
CA ILE A 6 -4.42 -8.23 45.88
C ILE A 6 -4.00 -8.03 44.43
N LEU A 7 -2.68 -7.98 44.13
CA LEU A 7 -2.18 -7.79 42.77
C LEU A 7 -2.67 -8.90 41.83
N LYS A 8 -2.65 -10.18 42.27
CA LYS A 8 -3.20 -11.29 41.48
C LYS A 8 -4.68 -11.13 41.18
N TRP A 9 -5.47 -10.71 42.17
CA TRP A 9 -6.91 -10.46 42.00
C TRP A 9 -7.19 -9.27 41.06
N THR A 10 -6.43 -8.19 41.18
CA THR A 10 -6.53 -7.05 40.27
C THR A 10 -6.22 -7.43 38.84
N VAL A 11 -5.13 -8.17 38.60
CA VAL A 11 -4.78 -8.70 37.28
C VAL A 11 -5.87 -9.61 36.73
N PHE A 12 -6.42 -10.49 37.57
CA PHE A 12 -7.49 -11.40 37.16
C PHE A 12 -8.78 -10.66 36.78
N VAL A 13 -9.19 -9.65 37.54
CA VAL A 13 -10.37 -8.82 37.25
C VAL A 13 -10.18 -8.01 35.97
N VAL A 14 -8.98 -7.44 35.75
CA VAL A 14 -8.63 -6.73 34.51
C VAL A 14 -8.70 -7.68 33.31
N LEU A 15 -8.13 -8.88 33.43
CA LEU A 15 -8.19 -9.89 32.37
C LEU A 15 -9.62 -10.31 32.04
N LEU A 16 -10.45 -10.53 33.08
CA LEU A 16 -11.90 -10.83 32.88
C LEU A 16 -12.62 -9.67 32.18
N GLY A 17 -12.33 -8.42 32.56
CA GLY A 17 -12.87 -7.24 31.91
C GLY A 17 -12.48 -7.18 30.43
N ILE A 18 -11.20 -7.42 30.11
CA ILE A 18 -10.70 -7.47 28.71
C ILE A 18 -11.41 -8.58 27.92
N VAL A 19 -11.52 -9.79 28.51
CA VAL A 19 -12.21 -10.93 27.87
C VAL A 19 -13.68 -10.58 27.62
N GLY A 20 -14.35 -9.96 28.61
CA GLY A 20 -15.74 -9.50 28.45
C GLY A 20 -15.90 -8.45 27.33
N CYS A 21 -15.01 -7.47 27.27
CA CYS A 21 -15.00 -6.46 26.20
C CYS A 21 -14.77 -7.08 24.81
N VAL A 22 -13.81 -8.00 24.70
CA VAL A 22 -13.53 -8.72 23.46
C VAL A 22 -14.74 -9.58 23.05
N PHE A 23 -15.38 -10.26 24.00
CA PHE A 23 -16.57 -11.06 23.74
C PHE A 23 -17.74 -10.20 23.24
N ILE A 24 -18.03 -9.07 23.91
CA ILE A 24 -19.06 -8.13 23.47
C ILE A 24 -18.74 -7.58 22.09
N ALA A 25 -17.48 -7.12 21.86
CA ALA A 25 -17.04 -6.61 20.57
C ALA A 25 -17.15 -7.67 19.45
N TYR A 26 -16.90 -8.95 19.78
CA TYR A 26 -17.06 -10.04 18.81
C TYR A 26 -18.54 -10.23 18.42
N TRP A 27 -19.45 -10.29 19.39
CA TRP A 27 -20.88 -10.52 19.13
C TRP A 27 -21.60 -9.32 18.52
N THR A 28 -21.12 -8.10 18.77
CA THR A 28 -21.64 -6.87 18.16
C THR A 28 -21.01 -6.53 16.82
N SER A 29 -19.95 -7.26 16.42
CA SER A 29 -19.31 -7.10 15.11
C SER A 29 -20.26 -7.61 14.01
N THR A 30 -20.97 -6.70 13.39
CA THR A 30 -21.89 -6.93 12.27
C THR A 30 -21.46 -6.05 11.08
N ASN A 31 -21.97 -6.35 9.91
CA ASN A 31 -21.86 -5.51 8.72
C ASN A 31 -23.24 -5.36 8.07
N ASP A 32 -23.31 -4.51 7.06
CA ASP A 32 -24.57 -4.21 6.37
C ASP A 32 -24.86 -5.17 5.23
N CYS A 33 -24.03 -6.20 5.03
CA CYS A 33 -24.29 -7.22 4.03
C CYS A 33 -25.63 -7.92 4.25
N GLY A 34 -26.50 -7.85 3.26
CA GLY A 34 -27.84 -8.46 3.31
C GLY A 34 -28.88 -7.68 4.11
N ARG A 35 -28.60 -6.45 4.56
CA ARG A 35 -29.59 -5.57 5.20
C ARG A 35 -30.43 -4.82 4.17
N ASP A 36 -29.81 -4.41 3.03
CA ASP A 36 -30.54 -3.80 1.93
C ASP A 36 -31.16 -4.89 1.06
N THR A 37 -32.44 -5.17 1.31
CA THR A 37 -33.22 -6.14 0.52
C THR A 37 -33.85 -5.50 -0.73
N ALA A 38 -33.82 -4.18 -0.85
CA ALA A 38 -34.32 -3.47 -2.01
C ALA A 38 -33.28 -3.51 -3.14
N ALA A 39 -33.73 -3.81 -4.36
CA ALA A 39 -32.85 -3.69 -5.54
C ALA A 39 -32.44 -2.21 -5.71
N PRO A 40 -31.16 -1.93 -6.08
CA PRO A 40 -30.72 -0.56 -6.32
C PRO A 40 -31.53 0.05 -7.48
N THR A 41 -31.86 1.34 -7.33
CA THR A 41 -32.62 2.11 -8.34
C THR A 41 -31.73 2.56 -9.48
N ASN A 42 -30.47 2.85 -9.17
CA ASN A 42 -29.45 3.23 -10.15
C ASN A 42 -28.21 2.33 -9.94
N PRO A 43 -28.27 1.07 -10.42
CA PRO A 43 -27.25 0.07 -10.11
C PRO A 43 -25.92 0.36 -10.79
N ILE A 44 -24.84 0.10 -10.05
CA ILE A 44 -23.47 0.02 -10.53
C ILE A 44 -22.79 -1.25 -10.02
N LYS A 45 -21.80 -1.75 -10.74
CA LYS A 45 -21.01 -2.89 -10.33
C LYS A 45 -19.93 -2.48 -9.31
N ALA A 46 -19.83 -3.26 -8.22
CA ALA A 46 -18.77 -3.12 -7.23
C ALA A 46 -18.37 -4.47 -6.62
N ILE A 47 -17.15 -4.54 -6.14
CA ILE A 47 -16.70 -5.69 -5.34
C ILE A 47 -17.04 -5.47 -3.87
N VAL A 48 -17.71 -6.48 -3.30
CA VAL A 48 -18.12 -6.51 -1.89
C VAL A 48 -17.65 -7.80 -1.26
N TYR A 49 -17.30 -7.75 0.03
CA TYR A 49 -17.03 -8.93 0.85
C TYR A 49 -17.76 -8.82 2.19
N CYS A 50 -18.40 -9.89 2.60
CA CYS A 50 -19.26 -9.92 3.78
C CYS A 50 -18.70 -10.77 4.91
N ASP A 51 -17.76 -11.62 4.58
CA ASP A 51 -17.09 -12.52 5.50
C ASP A 51 -15.59 -12.53 5.21
N TYR A 52 -14.80 -12.89 6.21
CA TYR A 52 -13.37 -13.12 6.04
C TYR A 52 -13.12 -14.49 5.44
N GLY A 53 -12.14 -14.58 4.53
CA GLY A 53 -11.80 -15.85 3.90
C GLY A 53 -10.74 -15.77 2.82
N SER A 54 -10.80 -16.69 1.87
CA SER A 54 -9.99 -16.69 0.64
C SER A 54 -10.47 -15.58 -0.31
N PRO A 55 -9.77 -15.32 -1.42
CA PRO A 55 -10.27 -14.39 -2.44
C PRO A 55 -11.68 -14.68 -2.95
N ASP A 56 -12.21 -15.90 -2.73
CA ASP A 56 -13.56 -16.27 -3.13
C ASP A 56 -14.69 -15.55 -2.38
N VAL A 57 -14.37 -14.88 -1.26
CA VAL A 57 -15.34 -14.04 -0.55
C VAL A 57 -15.61 -12.72 -1.27
N LEU A 58 -14.77 -12.33 -2.22
CA LEU A 58 -14.90 -11.14 -3.04
C LEU A 58 -15.95 -11.37 -4.12
N LYS A 59 -17.07 -10.64 -4.07
CA LYS A 59 -18.21 -10.81 -4.98
C LYS A 59 -18.45 -9.53 -5.77
N LEU A 60 -18.64 -9.68 -7.07
CA LEU A 60 -19.15 -8.60 -7.92
C LEU A 60 -20.67 -8.54 -7.75
N VAL A 61 -21.17 -7.41 -7.29
CA VAL A 61 -22.59 -7.19 -7.03
C VAL A 61 -23.06 -5.84 -7.56
N ASP A 62 -24.37 -5.69 -7.71
CA ASP A 62 -24.99 -4.40 -7.96
C ASP A 62 -25.18 -3.64 -6.64
N ILE A 63 -24.74 -2.40 -6.60
CA ILE A 63 -24.95 -1.48 -5.49
C ILE A 63 -25.56 -0.17 -6.02
N GLU A 64 -26.12 0.64 -5.14
CA GLU A 64 -26.63 1.96 -5.52
C GLU A 64 -25.46 2.87 -5.93
N LYS A 65 -25.59 3.61 -7.05
CA LYS A 65 -24.61 4.59 -7.49
C LYS A 65 -24.46 5.68 -6.44
N PRO A 66 -23.23 5.94 -5.94
CA PRO A 66 -23.05 6.97 -4.92
C PRO A 66 -23.32 8.37 -5.46
N VAL A 67 -23.82 9.24 -4.57
CA VAL A 67 -24.00 10.66 -4.86
C VAL A 67 -22.94 11.44 -4.09
N PRO A 68 -22.19 12.34 -4.75
CA PRO A 68 -21.16 13.11 -4.09
C PRO A 68 -21.76 14.09 -3.07
N ASN A 69 -21.16 14.18 -1.90
CA ASN A 69 -21.44 15.24 -0.92
C ASN A 69 -20.91 16.59 -1.44
N ASP A 70 -21.22 17.67 -0.70
CA ASP A 70 -20.87 19.04 -1.06
C ASP A 70 -19.38 19.26 -1.39
N ASP A 71 -18.46 18.53 -0.73
CA ASP A 71 -17.02 18.65 -0.88
C ASP A 71 -16.38 17.49 -1.68
N GLU A 72 -17.21 16.66 -2.34
CA GLU A 72 -16.75 15.47 -3.05
C GLU A 72 -16.92 15.59 -4.56
N VAL A 73 -16.14 14.82 -5.29
CA VAL A 73 -16.32 14.55 -6.71
C VAL A 73 -16.77 13.10 -6.91
N LEU A 74 -17.70 12.89 -7.82
CA LEU A 74 -18.07 11.56 -8.31
C LEU A 74 -17.17 11.23 -9.50
N VAL A 75 -16.38 10.17 -9.36
CA VAL A 75 -15.47 9.71 -10.40
C VAL A 75 -16.02 8.44 -11.03
N LYS A 76 -16.21 8.42 -12.35
CA LYS A 76 -16.37 7.20 -13.12
C LYS A 76 -15.01 6.53 -13.24
N VAL A 77 -14.81 5.42 -12.52
CA VAL A 77 -13.55 4.68 -12.50
C VAL A 77 -13.31 4.01 -13.85
N ARG A 78 -12.10 4.17 -14.38
CA ARG A 78 -11.63 3.50 -15.60
C ARG A 78 -10.64 2.40 -15.29
N ALA A 79 -9.83 2.62 -14.24
CA ALA A 79 -8.89 1.64 -13.74
C ALA A 79 -8.73 1.77 -12.22
N ALA A 80 -8.43 0.67 -11.56
CA ALA A 80 -8.01 0.57 -10.19
C ALA A 80 -6.73 -0.27 -10.09
N SER A 81 -6.08 -0.35 -8.95
CA SER A 81 -4.95 -1.26 -8.79
C SER A 81 -4.93 -1.96 -7.44
N VAL A 82 -4.45 -3.20 -7.42
CA VAL A 82 -4.39 -3.99 -6.19
C VAL A 82 -3.10 -3.74 -5.42
N ASN A 83 -3.22 -3.77 -4.10
CA ASN A 83 -2.13 -3.63 -3.15
C ASN A 83 -2.14 -4.75 -2.11
N PRO A 84 -1.00 -5.07 -1.48
CA PRO A 84 -0.98 -6.03 -0.35
C PRO A 84 -1.97 -5.65 0.77
N ALA A 85 -2.19 -4.35 0.99
CA ALA A 85 -3.14 -3.84 1.98
C ALA A 85 -4.60 -4.25 1.70
N ASP A 86 -4.98 -4.46 0.44
CA ASP A 86 -6.32 -4.94 0.09
C ASP A 86 -6.58 -6.37 0.58
N GLY A 87 -5.55 -7.10 1.03
CA GLY A 87 -5.67 -8.43 1.63
C GLY A 87 -6.35 -8.47 3.01
N ILE A 88 -6.95 -7.38 3.48
CA ILE A 88 -7.69 -7.30 4.76
C ILE A 88 -8.87 -8.28 4.83
N TYR A 89 -9.46 -8.66 3.70
CA TYR A 89 -10.52 -9.68 3.64
C TYR A 89 -10.10 -11.05 4.19
N LYS A 90 -8.79 -11.32 4.34
CA LYS A 90 -8.28 -12.54 4.98
C LYS A 90 -8.45 -12.53 6.51
N GLY A 91 -8.78 -11.38 7.08
CA GLY A 91 -8.99 -11.22 8.52
C GLY A 91 -7.71 -11.21 9.35
N GLY A 92 -6.56 -10.93 8.76
CA GLY A 92 -5.28 -10.79 9.50
C GLY A 92 -5.29 -9.63 10.51
N ALA A 93 -6.09 -8.62 10.28
CA ALA A 93 -6.22 -7.42 11.11
C ALA A 93 -7.62 -7.26 11.74
N ARG A 94 -8.28 -8.36 12.12
CA ARG A 94 -9.67 -8.35 12.64
C ARG A 94 -9.92 -7.39 13.81
N ILE A 95 -8.93 -7.13 14.64
CA ILE A 95 -9.03 -6.15 15.74
C ILE A 95 -9.36 -4.76 15.19
N LEU A 96 -8.85 -4.40 14.01
CA LEU A 96 -9.07 -3.11 13.35
C LEU A 96 -10.29 -3.14 12.42
N THR A 97 -10.47 -4.23 11.68
CA THR A 97 -11.45 -4.35 10.59
C THR A 97 -12.79 -4.98 11.01
N GLY A 98 -12.90 -5.52 12.23
CA GLY A 98 -14.08 -6.19 12.76
C GLY A 98 -13.76 -7.62 13.22
N LEU A 99 -14.09 -7.96 14.46
CA LEU A 99 -13.66 -9.22 15.07
C LEU A 99 -14.30 -10.47 14.44
N ARG A 100 -15.58 -10.39 14.12
CA ARG A 100 -16.36 -11.51 13.52
C ARG A 100 -16.65 -11.29 12.05
N LYS A 101 -17.10 -10.09 11.69
CA LYS A 101 -17.42 -9.67 10.34
C LYS A 101 -16.70 -8.37 10.01
N PRO A 102 -16.32 -8.14 8.74
CA PRO A 102 -15.72 -6.86 8.33
C PRO A 102 -16.72 -5.72 8.58
N LYS A 103 -16.22 -4.59 9.10
CA LYS A 103 -17.02 -3.36 9.26
C LYS A 103 -17.25 -2.71 7.91
N ASP A 104 -16.16 -2.56 7.14
CA ASP A 104 -16.21 -2.05 5.79
C ASP A 104 -16.28 -3.24 4.84
N THR A 105 -17.23 -3.21 3.93
CA THR A 105 -17.51 -4.33 3.02
C THR A 105 -16.98 -4.09 1.61
N ARG A 106 -16.43 -2.90 1.33
CA ARG A 106 -15.84 -2.54 0.03
C ARG A 106 -14.33 -2.44 0.13
N LEU A 107 -13.66 -2.85 -0.94
CA LEU A 107 -12.21 -2.89 -1.06
C LEU A 107 -11.70 -1.96 -2.18
N GLY A 108 -10.39 -1.85 -2.23
CA GLY A 108 -9.66 -1.05 -3.21
C GLY A 108 -9.44 0.36 -2.70
N VAL A 109 -8.25 0.88 -3.00
CA VAL A 109 -7.88 2.24 -2.63
C VAL A 109 -7.51 3.04 -3.89
N ASP A 110 -6.65 2.47 -4.70
CA ASP A 110 -6.08 3.13 -5.88
C ASP A 110 -7.07 3.16 -7.03
N TYR A 111 -7.33 4.33 -7.60
CA TYR A 111 -8.17 4.50 -8.79
C TYR A 111 -7.65 5.57 -9.75
N ALA A 112 -8.10 5.50 -10.99
CA ALA A 112 -8.07 6.57 -11.97
C ALA A 112 -9.35 6.54 -12.79
N GLY A 113 -9.85 7.71 -13.19
CA GLY A 113 -11.11 7.82 -13.91
C GLY A 113 -11.42 9.26 -14.30
N THR A 114 -12.66 9.47 -14.77
CA THR A 114 -13.14 10.77 -15.22
C THR A 114 -14.19 11.32 -14.24
N VAL A 115 -14.08 12.56 -13.87
CA VAL A 115 -15.06 13.25 -13.01
C VAL A 115 -16.40 13.34 -13.74
N GLU A 116 -17.45 12.76 -13.17
CA GLU A 116 -18.81 12.79 -13.71
C GLU A 116 -19.65 13.91 -13.09
N ALA A 117 -19.49 14.13 -11.78
CA ALA A 117 -20.20 15.19 -11.07
C ALA A 117 -19.33 15.75 -9.94
N ILE A 118 -19.64 16.97 -9.51
CA ILE A 118 -18.94 17.65 -8.42
C ILE A 118 -19.94 18.16 -7.38
N GLY A 119 -19.55 18.15 -6.11
CA GLY A 119 -20.29 18.81 -5.03
C GLY A 119 -20.20 20.34 -5.15
N LYS A 120 -21.14 21.02 -4.53
CA LYS A 120 -21.32 22.48 -4.67
C LYS A 120 -20.13 23.31 -4.18
N ASN A 121 -19.31 22.78 -3.26
CA ASN A 121 -18.16 23.49 -2.71
C ASN A 121 -16.86 23.20 -3.50
N VAL A 122 -16.90 22.28 -4.50
CA VAL A 122 -15.72 21.88 -5.25
C VAL A 122 -15.43 22.91 -6.34
N THR A 123 -14.27 23.53 -6.29
CA THR A 123 -13.81 24.55 -7.25
C THR A 123 -12.56 24.13 -8.06
N GLN A 124 -11.82 23.13 -7.57
CA GLN A 124 -10.53 22.69 -8.14
C GLN A 124 -10.66 21.61 -9.21
N PHE A 125 -11.85 21.05 -9.40
CA PHE A 125 -12.17 20.06 -10.43
C PHE A 125 -13.47 20.44 -11.13
N LYS A 126 -13.62 19.95 -12.36
CA LYS A 126 -14.84 20.09 -13.16
C LYS A 126 -15.23 18.76 -13.78
N GLN A 127 -16.48 18.65 -14.21
CA GLN A 127 -16.95 17.49 -14.99
C GLN A 127 -16.09 17.32 -16.26
N GLY A 128 -15.70 16.07 -16.52
CA GLY A 128 -14.84 15.70 -17.64
C GLY A 128 -13.33 15.71 -17.32
N ASP A 129 -12.91 16.17 -16.16
CA ASP A 129 -11.51 16.10 -15.76
C ASP A 129 -11.09 14.64 -15.54
N ASP A 130 -9.95 14.24 -16.11
CA ASP A 130 -9.31 12.98 -15.80
C ASP A 130 -8.48 13.10 -14.53
N VAL A 131 -8.73 12.19 -13.57
CA VAL A 131 -8.16 12.23 -12.23
C VAL A 131 -7.62 10.87 -11.82
N PHE A 132 -6.72 10.86 -10.84
CA PHE A 132 -6.26 9.67 -10.14
C PHE A 132 -6.12 9.94 -8.64
N GLY A 133 -6.26 8.92 -7.83
CA GLY A 133 -6.24 9.13 -6.39
C GLY A 133 -6.38 7.86 -5.57
N GLY A 134 -6.50 8.06 -4.26
CA GLY A 134 -6.68 6.99 -3.28
C GLY A 134 -7.93 7.21 -2.41
N ARG A 135 -8.87 6.25 -2.46
CA ARG A 135 -10.12 6.25 -1.68
C ARG A 135 -10.63 4.83 -1.50
N ASP A 136 -11.06 4.51 -0.29
CA ASP A 136 -11.68 3.21 0.00
C ASP A 136 -12.92 2.96 -0.88
N GLY A 137 -13.04 1.72 -1.36
CA GLY A 137 -14.13 1.30 -2.24
C GLY A 137 -13.86 1.51 -3.72
N ALA A 138 -12.60 1.66 -4.14
CA ALA A 138 -12.18 1.90 -5.52
C ALA A 138 -12.43 0.72 -6.48
N PHE A 139 -12.68 -0.50 -5.99
CA PHE A 139 -13.07 -1.62 -6.87
C PHE A 139 -14.56 -1.57 -7.20
N ALA A 140 -14.96 -0.51 -7.91
CA ALA A 140 -16.33 -0.24 -8.35
C ALA A 140 -16.31 0.63 -9.61
N GLU A 141 -17.43 0.68 -10.32
CA GLU A 141 -17.58 1.58 -11.49
C GLU A 141 -17.56 3.06 -11.11
N TYR A 142 -17.93 3.39 -9.87
CA TYR A 142 -17.93 4.77 -9.37
C TYR A 142 -17.43 4.86 -7.94
N VAL A 143 -16.74 5.96 -7.66
CA VAL A 143 -16.29 6.30 -6.32
C VAL A 143 -16.49 7.81 -6.06
N CYS A 144 -16.96 8.15 -4.84
CA CYS A 144 -16.93 9.53 -4.37
C CYS A 144 -15.64 9.81 -3.62
N ALA A 145 -14.92 10.85 -4.01
CA ALA A 145 -13.66 11.23 -3.39
C ALA A 145 -13.71 12.70 -2.93
N ARG A 146 -13.24 12.97 -1.73
CA ARG A 146 -13.10 14.35 -1.24
C ARG A 146 -12.07 15.10 -2.06
N ALA A 147 -12.48 16.27 -2.57
CA ALA A 147 -11.67 17.08 -3.46
C ALA A 147 -10.41 17.68 -2.80
N ASP A 148 -10.41 17.79 -1.46
CA ASP A 148 -9.30 18.28 -0.63
C ASP A 148 -8.35 17.18 -0.12
N ARG A 149 -8.57 15.91 -0.50
CA ARG A 149 -7.78 14.75 -0.05
C ARG A 149 -6.88 14.21 -1.15
N ALA A 150 -6.66 12.91 -1.16
CA ALA A 150 -5.77 12.21 -2.08
C ALA A 150 -6.37 12.04 -3.48
N ILE A 151 -6.52 13.14 -4.21
CA ILE A 151 -6.95 13.19 -5.61
C ILE A 151 -6.17 14.27 -6.36
N ALA A 152 -5.75 13.99 -7.60
CA ALA A 152 -5.02 14.90 -8.46
C ALA A 152 -5.43 14.71 -9.93
N LEU A 153 -5.16 15.72 -10.79
CA LEU A 153 -5.36 15.62 -12.21
C LEU A 153 -4.39 14.61 -12.83
N LYS A 154 -4.91 13.73 -13.66
CA LYS A 154 -4.11 12.74 -14.40
C LYS A 154 -3.29 13.46 -15.49
N PRO A 155 -1.96 13.25 -15.56
CA PRO A 155 -1.17 13.72 -16.70
C PRO A 155 -1.68 13.15 -18.03
N ALA A 156 -1.70 13.99 -19.07
CA ALA A 156 -2.24 13.58 -20.37
C ALA A 156 -1.41 12.50 -21.08
N ASN A 157 -0.12 12.40 -20.75
CA ASN A 157 0.83 11.47 -21.37
C ASN A 157 0.82 10.07 -20.76
N ILE A 158 -0.06 9.76 -19.80
CA ILE A 158 -0.19 8.42 -19.20
C ILE A 158 -1.61 7.88 -19.33
N THR A 159 -1.75 6.56 -19.34
CA THR A 159 -3.05 5.89 -19.40
C THR A 159 -3.75 5.89 -18.03
N PHE A 160 -5.03 5.51 -17.97
CA PHE A 160 -5.74 5.35 -16.70
C PHE A 160 -5.15 4.20 -15.86
N GLU A 161 -4.72 3.11 -16.50
CA GLU A 161 -4.08 1.97 -15.85
C GLU A 161 -2.76 2.40 -15.19
N GLN A 162 -1.95 3.18 -15.90
CA GLN A 162 -0.73 3.75 -15.34
C GLN A 162 -1.04 4.67 -14.16
N ALA A 163 -2.00 5.56 -14.31
CA ALA A 163 -2.38 6.51 -13.26
C ALA A 163 -2.93 5.78 -12.02
N ALA A 164 -3.81 4.78 -12.19
CA ALA A 164 -4.35 3.98 -11.11
C ALA A 164 -3.29 3.17 -10.35
N SER A 165 -2.15 2.89 -10.97
CA SER A 165 -1.06 2.13 -10.34
C SER A 165 -0.23 2.94 -9.34
N VAL A 166 -0.42 4.26 -9.27
CA VAL A 166 0.47 5.20 -8.58
C VAL A 166 0.14 5.42 -7.09
N PRO A 167 -1.11 5.63 -6.63
CA PRO A 167 -1.36 6.31 -5.37
C PRO A 167 -0.65 5.66 -4.17
N ILE A 168 -0.98 4.43 -3.79
CA ILE A 168 -0.31 3.79 -2.64
C ILE A 168 1.17 3.55 -2.92
N ALA A 169 1.50 2.94 -4.04
CA ALA A 169 2.87 2.51 -4.32
C ALA A 169 3.83 3.68 -4.55
N GLY A 170 3.41 4.67 -5.34
CA GLY A 170 4.18 5.87 -5.64
C GLY A 170 4.39 6.75 -4.41
N ILE A 171 3.32 7.01 -3.63
CA ILE A 171 3.42 7.80 -2.38
C ILE A 171 4.31 7.09 -1.36
N THR A 172 4.19 5.77 -1.22
CA THR A 172 5.06 4.99 -0.34
C THR A 172 6.53 5.14 -0.72
N ALA A 173 6.85 5.03 -2.01
CA ALA A 173 8.21 5.21 -2.50
C ALA A 173 8.70 6.66 -2.28
N LEU A 174 7.87 7.66 -2.61
CA LEU A 174 8.21 9.08 -2.48
C LEU A 174 8.48 9.46 -1.02
N GLN A 175 7.54 9.18 -0.12
CA GLN A 175 7.69 9.51 1.31
C GLN A 175 8.84 8.73 1.96
N GLY A 176 9.02 7.47 1.57
CA GLY A 176 10.11 6.65 2.07
C GLY A 176 11.49 7.18 1.68
N LEU A 177 11.67 7.63 0.45
CA LEU A 177 12.95 8.17 -0.03
C LEU A 177 13.16 9.63 0.40
N ARG A 178 12.14 10.49 0.22
CA ARG A 178 12.23 11.94 0.51
C ARG A 178 12.25 12.22 2.02
N ASP A 179 11.25 11.69 2.75
CA ASP A 179 10.99 12.13 4.12
C ASP A 179 11.73 11.28 5.15
N LYS A 180 11.85 9.97 4.90
CA LYS A 180 12.48 9.01 5.82
C LYS A 180 13.93 8.76 5.47
N GLY A 181 14.22 8.45 4.21
CA GLY A 181 15.57 8.23 3.69
C GLY A 181 16.35 9.51 3.50
N LYS A 182 15.68 10.65 3.29
CA LYS A 182 16.29 11.97 3.06
C LYS A 182 17.33 11.92 1.94
N VAL A 183 17.02 11.17 0.89
CA VAL A 183 17.92 10.92 -0.25
C VAL A 183 18.36 12.24 -0.87
N GLN A 184 19.67 12.36 -1.10
CA GLN A 184 20.33 13.49 -1.74
C GLN A 184 21.05 13.05 -3.02
N ALA A 185 21.30 13.99 -3.91
CA ALA A 185 22.05 13.72 -5.13
C ALA A 185 23.46 13.19 -4.80
N GLY A 186 23.93 12.22 -5.57
CA GLY A 186 25.22 11.56 -5.41
C GLY A 186 25.28 10.48 -4.32
N GLN A 187 24.22 10.29 -3.53
CA GLN A 187 24.17 9.22 -2.54
C GLN A 187 23.95 7.84 -3.19
N LYS A 188 24.54 6.81 -2.57
CA LYS A 188 24.30 5.40 -2.95
C LYS A 188 23.05 4.88 -2.24
N VAL A 189 22.07 4.46 -3.04
CA VAL A 189 20.77 3.96 -2.55
C VAL A 189 20.59 2.51 -2.99
N LEU A 190 20.41 1.60 -2.02
CA LEU A 190 20.01 0.23 -2.29
C LEU A 190 18.49 0.09 -2.12
N ILE A 191 17.83 -0.53 -3.12
CA ILE A 191 16.39 -0.81 -3.10
C ILE A 191 16.19 -2.33 -3.11
N ASN A 192 15.85 -2.89 -1.94
CA ASN A 192 15.50 -4.30 -1.83
C ASN A 192 14.06 -4.52 -2.27
N GLY A 193 13.85 -5.45 -3.23
CA GLY A 193 12.57 -5.65 -3.89
C GLY A 193 12.29 -4.65 -5.02
N ALA A 194 13.33 -4.24 -5.74
CA ALA A 194 13.30 -3.23 -6.81
C ALA A 194 12.30 -3.54 -7.95
N SER A 195 11.95 -4.80 -8.17
CA SER A 195 11.02 -5.22 -9.23
C SER A 195 9.54 -5.26 -8.81
N GLY A 196 9.22 -5.01 -7.55
CA GLY A 196 7.86 -5.01 -7.04
C GLY A 196 7.12 -3.68 -7.25
N GLY A 197 5.84 -3.62 -6.87
CA GLY A 197 4.99 -2.44 -7.07
C GLY A 197 5.60 -1.15 -6.53
N VAL A 198 6.00 -1.10 -5.25
CA VAL A 198 6.67 0.06 -4.64
C VAL A 198 8.09 0.22 -5.16
N GLY A 199 8.82 -0.91 -5.36
CA GLY A 199 10.22 -0.91 -5.76
C GLY A 199 10.47 -0.25 -7.12
N THR A 200 9.60 -0.48 -8.09
CA THR A 200 9.73 0.14 -9.43
C THR A 200 9.57 1.66 -9.40
N PHE A 201 8.73 2.19 -8.52
CA PHE A 201 8.66 3.64 -8.26
C PHE A 201 9.90 4.12 -7.50
N ALA A 202 10.34 3.36 -6.49
CA ALA A 202 11.49 3.76 -5.67
C ALA A 202 12.77 3.90 -6.51
N VAL A 203 13.04 2.99 -7.46
CA VAL A 203 14.18 3.11 -8.39
C VAL A 203 14.11 4.44 -9.14
N GLN A 204 13.00 4.73 -9.80
CA GLN A 204 12.84 5.91 -10.64
C GLN A 204 12.86 7.21 -9.83
N ILE A 205 12.21 7.23 -8.66
CA ILE A 205 12.19 8.41 -7.78
C ILE A 205 13.59 8.68 -7.22
N ALA A 206 14.33 7.65 -6.76
CA ALA A 206 15.70 7.83 -6.29
C ALA A 206 16.61 8.37 -7.41
N LYS A 207 16.46 7.87 -8.64
CA LYS A 207 17.15 8.42 -9.83
C LYS A 207 16.74 9.89 -10.08
N SER A 208 15.48 10.24 -9.92
CA SER A 208 15.02 11.62 -10.11
C SER A 208 15.61 12.59 -9.09
N PHE A 209 16.04 12.09 -7.92
CA PHE A 209 16.76 12.83 -6.89
C PHE A 209 18.28 12.88 -7.13
N GLY A 210 18.77 12.25 -8.20
CA GLY A 210 20.20 12.22 -8.56
C GLY A 210 21.03 11.20 -7.79
N ALA A 211 20.41 10.18 -7.21
CA ALA A 211 21.10 9.10 -6.52
C ALA A 211 21.74 8.08 -7.49
N GLU A 212 22.77 7.39 -7.02
CA GLU A 212 23.29 6.16 -7.60
C GLU A 212 22.47 4.98 -7.02
N VAL A 213 21.74 4.27 -7.88
CA VAL A 213 20.73 3.28 -7.45
C VAL A 213 21.18 1.86 -7.72
N THR A 214 21.24 1.04 -6.68
CA THR A 214 21.38 -0.42 -6.76
C THR A 214 20.06 -1.09 -6.48
N GLY A 215 19.51 -1.81 -7.48
CA GLY A 215 18.24 -2.56 -7.34
C GLY A 215 18.51 -4.04 -7.05
N VAL A 216 17.87 -4.59 -6.01
CA VAL A 216 17.90 -6.02 -5.70
C VAL A 216 16.63 -6.70 -6.20
N CYS A 217 16.76 -7.70 -7.05
CA CYS A 217 15.66 -8.45 -7.63
C CYS A 217 16.08 -9.87 -8.02
N SER A 218 15.15 -10.70 -8.54
CA SER A 218 15.48 -12.02 -9.07
C SER A 218 15.99 -11.93 -10.51
N THR A 219 16.70 -13.00 -10.99
CA THR A 219 17.29 -13.11 -12.34
C THR A 219 16.38 -12.61 -13.45
N ARG A 220 15.11 -13.02 -13.46
CA ARG A 220 14.13 -12.68 -14.50
C ARG A 220 13.75 -11.19 -14.56
N ASN A 221 14.12 -10.40 -13.56
CA ASN A 221 13.74 -9.00 -13.44
C ASN A 221 14.91 -8.03 -13.64
N LEU A 222 16.13 -8.53 -13.84
CA LEU A 222 17.34 -7.71 -13.94
C LEU A 222 17.22 -6.64 -15.03
N ASP A 223 16.81 -7.05 -16.24
CA ASP A 223 16.72 -6.13 -17.38
C ASP A 223 15.63 -5.06 -17.17
N MET A 224 14.50 -5.44 -16.59
CA MET A 224 13.44 -4.48 -16.27
C MET A 224 13.93 -3.46 -15.23
N VAL A 225 14.63 -3.90 -14.16
CA VAL A 225 15.13 -2.99 -13.14
C VAL A 225 16.22 -2.05 -13.68
N ARG A 226 17.06 -2.52 -14.60
CA ARG A 226 18.00 -1.64 -15.34
C ARG A 226 17.25 -0.64 -16.21
N SER A 227 16.26 -1.09 -16.98
CA SER A 227 15.53 -0.24 -17.92
C SER A 227 14.77 0.91 -17.26
N ILE A 228 14.39 0.77 -15.99
CA ILE A 228 13.74 1.83 -15.21
C ILE A 228 14.74 2.72 -14.44
N GLY A 229 16.05 2.55 -14.69
CA GLY A 229 17.08 3.49 -14.28
C GLY A 229 17.99 3.04 -13.14
N ALA A 230 17.98 1.78 -12.70
CA ALA A 230 18.97 1.30 -11.74
C ALA A 230 20.37 1.26 -12.40
N ASP A 231 21.36 1.88 -11.74
CA ASP A 231 22.76 1.89 -12.20
C ASP A 231 23.40 0.51 -12.02
N HIS A 232 23.04 -0.17 -10.92
CA HIS A 232 23.50 -1.51 -10.59
C HIS A 232 22.30 -2.39 -10.23
N VAL A 233 22.45 -3.69 -10.52
CA VAL A 233 21.42 -4.69 -10.13
C VAL A 233 22.09 -5.91 -9.52
N ILE A 234 21.52 -6.39 -8.43
CA ILE A 234 21.94 -7.57 -7.69
C ILE A 234 20.87 -8.65 -7.82
N ASP A 235 21.30 -9.84 -8.23
CA ASP A 235 20.45 -11.02 -8.30
C ASP A 235 20.47 -11.77 -6.97
N TYR A 236 19.46 -11.58 -6.14
CA TYR A 236 19.39 -12.23 -4.83
C TYR A 236 19.29 -13.75 -4.89
N THR A 237 19.02 -14.32 -6.07
CA THR A 237 19.00 -15.78 -6.26
C THR A 237 20.40 -16.38 -6.42
N LYS A 238 21.41 -15.54 -6.64
CA LYS A 238 22.80 -15.94 -6.88
C LYS A 238 23.76 -15.43 -5.81
N GLU A 239 23.45 -14.29 -5.20
CA GLU A 239 24.31 -13.65 -4.21
C GLU A 239 23.52 -12.98 -3.08
N ASP A 240 24.11 -12.99 -1.90
CA ASP A 240 23.58 -12.27 -0.72
C ASP A 240 24.16 -10.86 -0.69
N PHE A 241 23.36 -9.88 -1.07
CA PHE A 241 23.77 -8.47 -1.11
C PHE A 241 24.27 -7.94 0.24
N THR A 242 23.85 -8.53 1.38
CA THR A 242 24.29 -8.10 2.71
C THR A 242 25.73 -8.51 3.03
N ARG A 243 26.35 -9.34 2.17
CA ARG A 243 27.75 -9.76 2.25
C ARG A 243 28.67 -9.00 1.27
N SER A 244 28.10 -8.07 0.51
CA SER A 244 28.88 -7.22 -0.38
C SER A 244 29.86 -6.32 0.39
N ALA A 245 30.97 -5.97 -0.23
CA ALA A 245 31.89 -4.94 0.26
C ALA A 245 31.33 -3.51 0.05
N GLU A 246 30.37 -3.36 -0.88
CA GLU A 246 29.71 -2.09 -1.14
C GLU A 246 28.88 -1.64 0.07
N ARG A 247 28.86 -0.33 0.29
CA ARG A 247 28.09 0.32 1.35
C ARG A 247 27.18 1.38 0.77
N TYR A 248 26.07 1.58 1.43
CA TYR A 248 24.99 2.46 0.97
C TYR A 248 24.70 3.55 2.02
N ASP A 249 24.33 4.73 1.55
CA ASP A 249 23.88 5.83 2.39
C ASP A 249 22.42 5.61 2.82
N VAL A 250 21.63 5.02 1.91
CA VAL A 250 20.23 4.69 2.18
C VAL A 250 19.92 3.26 1.71
N ILE A 251 19.28 2.48 2.57
CA ILE A 251 18.64 1.21 2.21
C ILE A 251 17.14 1.42 2.27
N PHE A 252 16.46 1.22 1.14
CA PHE A 252 15.01 1.18 1.03
C PHE A 252 14.56 -0.27 0.91
N ASP A 253 14.04 -0.84 2.02
CA ASP A 253 13.78 -2.28 2.13
C ASP A 253 12.28 -2.57 2.11
N ASN A 254 11.77 -3.08 0.97
CA ASN A 254 10.38 -3.49 0.77
C ASN A 254 10.11 -4.95 1.16
N ILE A 255 11.13 -5.71 1.53
CA ILE A 255 11.02 -7.16 1.74
C ILE A 255 11.13 -7.53 3.21
N GLY A 256 12.08 -6.91 3.93
CA GLY A 256 12.29 -7.16 5.35
C GLY A 256 12.81 -8.54 5.70
N ASN A 257 13.51 -9.20 4.78
CA ASN A 257 13.99 -10.58 4.92
C ASN A 257 15.39 -10.71 5.55
N HIS A 258 16.02 -9.61 5.93
CA HIS A 258 17.33 -9.58 6.56
C HIS A 258 17.29 -9.01 7.98
N SER A 259 18.21 -9.46 8.84
CA SER A 259 18.32 -8.99 10.22
C SER A 259 18.88 -7.55 10.29
N PHE A 260 18.71 -6.91 11.44
CA PHE A 260 19.31 -5.61 11.73
C PHE A 260 20.82 -5.60 11.49
N SER A 261 21.55 -6.62 11.94
CA SER A 261 23.01 -6.69 11.81
C SER A 261 23.48 -6.87 10.37
N GLU A 262 22.73 -7.61 9.56
CA GLU A 262 23.04 -7.80 8.13
C GLU A 262 22.84 -6.49 7.37
N ARG A 263 21.72 -5.80 7.55
CA ARG A 263 21.45 -4.49 6.93
C ARG A 263 22.47 -3.44 7.39
N ARG A 264 22.81 -3.41 8.68
CA ARG A 264 23.81 -2.50 9.22
C ARG A 264 25.20 -2.69 8.60
N ARG A 265 25.58 -3.92 8.29
CA ARG A 265 26.90 -4.24 7.70
C ARG A 265 27.16 -3.50 6.41
N ILE A 266 26.12 -3.28 5.59
CA ILE A 266 26.20 -2.62 4.30
C ILE A 266 25.78 -1.15 4.32
N LEU A 267 25.48 -0.58 5.49
CA LEU A 267 25.26 0.86 5.64
C LEU A 267 26.57 1.62 5.88
N ASN A 268 26.68 2.80 5.29
CA ASN A 268 27.68 3.78 5.66
C ASN A 268 27.44 4.28 7.10
N PRO A 269 28.46 4.77 7.81
CA PRO A 269 28.26 5.52 9.05
C PRO A 269 27.23 6.64 8.85
N ASN A 270 26.27 6.77 9.76
CA ASN A 270 25.11 7.66 9.67
C ASN A 270 24.10 7.33 8.53
N GLY A 271 24.27 6.22 7.83
CA GLY A 271 23.33 5.76 6.81
C GLY A 271 21.94 5.45 7.38
N ILE A 272 20.94 5.44 6.52
CA ILE A 272 19.53 5.29 6.89
C ILE A 272 18.96 4.02 6.25
N CYS A 273 18.37 3.14 7.06
CA CYS A 273 17.56 2.03 6.57
C CYS A 273 16.07 2.33 6.77
N VAL A 274 15.35 2.46 5.68
CA VAL A 274 13.90 2.68 5.66
C VAL A 274 13.21 1.36 5.33
N MET A 275 12.46 0.83 6.28
CA MET A 275 11.66 -0.36 6.12
C MET A 275 10.26 0.00 5.65
N VAL A 276 9.78 -0.67 4.62
CA VAL A 276 8.49 -0.38 3.97
C VAL A 276 7.63 -1.64 3.96
N GLY A 277 6.42 -1.49 4.45
CA GLY A 277 5.47 -2.60 4.47
C GLY A 277 5.71 -3.57 5.63
N VAL A 278 4.63 -3.95 6.27
CA VAL A 278 4.62 -4.93 7.36
C VAL A 278 4.06 -6.23 6.82
N GLY A 279 4.94 -7.12 6.40
CA GLY A 279 4.56 -8.42 5.85
C GLY A 279 4.03 -8.33 4.40
N GLY A 280 4.49 -9.23 3.54
CA GLY A 280 4.03 -9.33 2.14
C GLY A 280 2.54 -9.65 2.02
N ALA A 281 2.03 -9.64 0.79
CA ALA A 281 0.68 -10.09 0.48
C ALA A 281 0.44 -11.49 1.07
N GLY A 282 -0.49 -11.59 2.01
CA GLY A 282 -0.78 -12.86 2.68
C GLY A 282 -0.21 -13.03 4.08
N ALA A 283 0.49 -12.03 4.64
CA ALA A 283 0.99 -12.11 6.00
C ALA A 283 -0.13 -12.37 7.01
N THR A 284 0.03 -13.39 7.83
CA THR A 284 -0.86 -13.69 8.96
C THR A 284 -0.62 -12.70 10.10
N GLY A 285 -1.60 -12.55 11.00
CA GLY A 285 -1.46 -11.70 12.18
C GLY A 285 -0.19 -11.98 12.99
N GLY A 286 0.23 -13.24 13.08
CA GLY A 286 1.48 -13.63 13.75
C GLY A 286 2.74 -13.16 13.02
N GLN A 287 2.74 -13.21 11.69
CA GLN A 287 3.83 -12.67 10.86
C GLN A 287 3.92 -11.15 10.98
N ILE A 288 2.78 -10.45 10.96
CA ILE A 288 2.70 -9.01 11.18
C ILE A 288 3.29 -8.64 12.54
N MET A 289 2.91 -9.34 13.61
CA MET A 289 3.45 -9.12 14.96
C MET A 289 4.94 -9.44 15.06
N GLY A 290 5.42 -10.47 14.36
CA GLY A 290 6.84 -10.82 14.28
C GLY A 290 7.66 -9.71 13.61
N VAL A 291 7.19 -9.17 12.50
CA VAL A 291 7.84 -8.04 11.81
C VAL A 291 7.82 -6.80 12.68
N LEU A 292 6.68 -6.44 13.29
CA LEU A 292 6.60 -5.29 14.21
C LEU A 292 7.55 -5.42 15.40
N GLY A 293 7.66 -6.63 15.99
CA GLY A 293 8.61 -6.91 17.08
C GLY A 293 10.07 -6.79 16.63
N GLY A 294 10.39 -7.28 15.43
CA GLY A 294 11.70 -7.12 14.79
C GLY A 294 12.08 -5.66 14.54
N GLU A 295 11.12 -4.89 14.04
CA GLU A 295 11.32 -3.45 13.77
C GLU A 295 11.45 -2.63 15.05
N LEU A 296 10.66 -2.91 16.09
CA LEU A 296 10.81 -2.28 17.40
C LEU A 296 12.21 -2.56 17.97
N ASN A 297 12.70 -3.80 17.87
CA ASN A 297 14.06 -4.17 18.28
C ASN A 297 15.11 -3.41 17.44
N ALA A 298 14.94 -3.32 16.12
CA ALA A 298 15.83 -2.55 15.24
C ALA A 298 15.83 -1.06 15.62
N TYR A 299 14.67 -0.47 15.89
CA TYR A 299 14.54 0.92 16.33
C TYR A 299 15.24 1.17 17.67
N VAL A 300 15.06 0.29 18.67
CA VAL A 300 15.74 0.41 19.97
C VAL A 300 17.25 0.30 19.79
N ARG A 301 17.73 -0.68 19.00
CA ARG A 301 19.16 -0.86 18.75
C ARG A 301 19.79 0.32 18.00
N SER A 302 19.03 0.97 17.12
CA SER A 302 19.53 2.14 16.37
C SER A 302 19.87 3.34 17.27
N ARG A 303 19.39 3.36 18.53
CA ARG A 303 19.77 4.39 19.53
C ARG A 303 21.21 4.26 20.03
N PHE A 304 21.85 3.08 19.82
CA PHE A 304 23.20 2.78 20.30
C PHE A 304 24.23 2.68 19.17
N VAL A 305 23.85 3.04 17.94
CA VAL A 305 24.72 3.04 16.75
C VAL A 305 24.55 4.35 15.99
N SER A 306 25.45 4.64 15.05
CA SER A 306 25.38 5.86 14.22
C SER A 306 24.31 5.77 13.12
N GLU A 307 24.03 4.55 12.66
CA GLU A 307 23.07 4.28 11.58
C GLU A 307 21.61 4.37 12.09
N LYS A 308 20.71 4.83 11.25
CA LYS A 308 19.30 5.04 11.57
C LYS A 308 18.45 3.96 10.94
N PHE A 309 17.54 3.40 11.72
CA PHE A 309 16.56 2.42 11.26
C PHE A 309 15.16 2.90 11.58
N GLY A 310 14.26 2.79 10.64
CA GLY A 310 12.87 3.21 10.85
C GLY A 310 11.91 2.57 9.86
N THR A 311 10.67 2.46 10.31
CA THR A 311 9.52 2.08 9.49
C THR A 311 8.51 3.20 9.46
N PHE A 312 7.61 3.21 8.49
CA PHE A 312 6.53 4.17 8.41
C PHE A 312 5.32 3.58 7.68
N LEU A 313 4.19 4.20 7.90
CA LEU A 313 2.99 4.01 7.07
C LEU A 313 2.85 5.24 6.18
N ALA A 314 2.69 5.02 4.89
CA ALA A 314 2.46 6.09 3.93
C ALA A 314 1.10 6.75 4.19
N SER A 315 1.06 8.07 4.07
CA SER A 315 -0.15 8.86 4.19
C SER A 315 -0.55 9.41 2.83
N LEU A 316 -1.70 8.97 2.33
CA LEU A 316 -2.25 9.45 1.07
C LEU A 316 -2.63 10.93 1.20
N ASN A 317 -2.07 11.78 0.35
CA ASN A 317 -2.36 13.21 0.31
C ASN A 317 -2.26 13.75 -1.12
N LYS A 318 -2.85 14.92 -1.34
CA LYS A 318 -2.92 15.59 -2.64
C LYS A 318 -1.55 16.09 -3.11
N GLU A 319 -0.74 16.60 -2.19
CA GLU A 319 0.56 17.20 -2.48
C GLU A 319 1.50 16.17 -3.10
N ASP A 320 1.59 15.00 -2.50
CA ASP A 320 2.45 13.91 -3.01
C ASP A 320 1.94 13.34 -4.32
N LEU A 321 0.61 13.24 -4.50
CA LEU A 321 0.04 12.86 -5.81
C LEU A 321 0.37 13.89 -6.89
N THR A 322 0.37 15.17 -6.57
CA THR A 322 0.73 16.24 -7.51
C THR A 322 2.20 16.12 -7.91
N ILE A 323 3.11 15.91 -6.94
CA ILE A 323 4.54 15.69 -7.21
C ILE A 323 4.73 14.46 -8.11
N LEU A 324 4.05 13.35 -7.82
CA LEU A 324 4.11 12.16 -8.66
C LEU A 324 3.55 12.41 -10.06
N GLY A 325 2.47 13.20 -10.16
CA GLY A 325 1.92 13.66 -11.43
C GLY A 325 2.95 14.45 -12.25
N ASP A 326 3.71 15.34 -11.63
CA ASP A 326 4.76 16.12 -12.29
C ASP A 326 5.96 15.25 -12.72
N LEU A 327 6.36 14.27 -11.89
CA LEU A 327 7.39 13.30 -12.26
C LEU A 327 6.96 12.45 -13.46
N MET A 328 5.69 12.04 -13.52
CA MET A 328 5.14 11.31 -14.67
C MET A 328 5.03 12.19 -15.91
N ARG A 329 4.56 13.43 -15.77
CA ARG A 329 4.45 14.40 -16.87
C ARG A 329 5.80 14.68 -17.51
N SER A 330 6.86 14.75 -16.70
CA SER A 330 8.24 14.97 -17.16
C SER A 330 8.95 13.70 -17.65
N GLY A 331 8.29 12.54 -17.64
CA GLY A 331 8.88 11.26 -18.02
C GLY A 331 9.93 10.70 -17.06
N LYS A 332 10.11 11.31 -15.88
CA LYS A 332 11.04 10.83 -14.85
C LYS A 332 10.54 9.58 -14.12
N VAL A 333 9.23 9.39 -14.09
CA VAL A 333 8.57 8.20 -13.54
C VAL A 333 7.58 7.67 -14.55
N THR A 334 7.73 6.41 -14.94
CA THR A 334 6.78 5.66 -15.76
C THR A 334 6.31 4.44 -14.98
N PRO A 335 5.02 4.33 -14.64
CA PRO A 335 4.51 3.19 -13.91
C PRO A 335 4.70 1.88 -14.67
N VAL A 336 5.21 0.86 -13.98
CA VAL A 336 5.40 -0.49 -14.54
C VAL A 336 4.19 -1.35 -14.18
N ILE A 337 3.47 -1.81 -15.21
CA ILE A 337 2.31 -2.69 -15.07
C ILE A 337 2.72 -4.10 -15.45
N ASP A 338 2.49 -5.05 -14.56
CA ASP A 338 2.75 -6.48 -14.81
C ASP A 338 1.59 -7.15 -15.53
N ARG A 339 0.39 -7.01 -14.97
CA ARG A 339 -0.83 -7.64 -15.48
C ARG A 339 -2.05 -6.77 -15.28
N THR A 340 -3.01 -6.98 -16.17
CA THR A 340 -4.33 -6.36 -16.11
C THR A 340 -5.42 -7.44 -15.99
N PHE A 341 -6.41 -7.19 -15.16
CA PHE A 341 -7.60 -8.01 -14.95
C PHE A 341 -8.84 -7.14 -15.05
N THR A 342 -9.99 -7.71 -15.35
CA THR A 342 -11.27 -6.99 -15.24
C THR A 342 -11.76 -6.94 -13.80
N LEU A 343 -12.74 -6.07 -13.50
CA LEU A 343 -13.32 -5.95 -12.17
C LEU A 343 -13.86 -7.28 -11.65
N SER A 344 -14.53 -8.07 -12.52
CA SER A 344 -15.04 -9.40 -12.18
C SER A 344 -13.93 -10.43 -11.87
N GLN A 345 -12.71 -10.18 -12.34
CA GLN A 345 -11.54 -11.04 -12.12
C GLN A 345 -10.72 -10.62 -10.89
N LEU A 346 -11.23 -9.71 -10.04
CA LEU A 346 -10.50 -9.30 -8.83
C LEU A 346 -10.04 -10.47 -7.95
N PRO A 347 -10.84 -11.56 -7.72
CA PRO A 347 -10.36 -12.71 -6.97
C PRO A 347 -9.09 -13.34 -7.57
N GLN A 348 -9.00 -13.40 -8.90
CA GLN A 348 -7.82 -13.92 -9.61
C GLN A 348 -6.63 -12.99 -9.48
N ALA A 349 -6.85 -11.66 -9.59
CA ALA A 349 -5.81 -10.64 -9.39
C ALA A 349 -5.21 -10.72 -7.99
N MET A 350 -6.06 -10.91 -6.96
CA MET A 350 -5.60 -11.06 -5.58
C MET A 350 -4.80 -12.35 -5.39
N ARG A 351 -5.24 -13.50 -5.93
CA ARG A 351 -4.45 -14.73 -5.91
C ARG A 351 -3.09 -14.57 -6.58
N TYR A 352 -3.07 -13.85 -7.71
CA TYR A 352 -1.82 -13.58 -8.40
C TYR A 352 -0.88 -12.71 -7.55
N LEU A 353 -1.39 -11.64 -6.93
CA LEU A 353 -0.61 -10.80 -6.04
C LEU A 353 -0.03 -11.60 -4.85
N GLU A 354 -0.81 -12.52 -4.30
CA GLU A 354 -0.44 -13.40 -3.19
C GLU A 354 0.72 -14.34 -3.49
N THR A 355 1.01 -14.62 -4.77
CA THR A 355 2.21 -15.38 -5.14
C THR A 355 3.51 -14.65 -4.78
N GLY A 356 3.46 -13.33 -4.52
CA GLY A 356 4.63 -12.50 -4.22
C GLY A 356 5.57 -12.26 -5.41
N HIS A 357 5.12 -12.58 -6.63
CA HIS A 357 5.96 -12.55 -7.82
C HIS A 357 5.55 -11.50 -8.86
N ALA A 358 4.70 -10.55 -8.50
CA ALA A 358 4.33 -9.46 -9.39
C ALA A 358 5.54 -8.57 -9.77
N ARG A 359 5.61 -8.19 -11.05
CA ARG A 359 6.68 -7.37 -11.64
C ARG A 359 6.18 -5.95 -11.87
N GLY A 360 6.11 -5.14 -10.83
CA GLY A 360 5.41 -3.87 -10.84
C GLY A 360 3.99 -3.98 -10.28
N LYS A 361 3.05 -3.26 -10.88
CA LYS A 361 1.66 -3.17 -10.39
C LYS A 361 0.73 -4.12 -11.15
N VAL A 362 -0.26 -4.62 -10.42
CA VAL A 362 -1.38 -5.39 -10.97
C VAL A 362 -2.59 -4.45 -11.02
N VAL A 363 -3.20 -4.32 -12.18
CA VAL A 363 -4.24 -3.33 -12.48
C VAL A 363 -5.57 -4.02 -12.75
N ILE A 364 -6.65 -3.37 -12.35
CA ILE A 364 -8.04 -3.75 -12.61
C ILE A 364 -8.64 -2.73 -13.59
N THR A 365 -9.05 -3.17 -14.77
CA THR A 365 -9.85 -2.35 -15.69
C THR A 365 -11.31 -2.37 -15.29
N VAL A 366 -11.93 -1.20 -15.33
CA VAL A 366 -13.36 -1.01 -15.06
C VAL A 366 -13.99 -0.47 -16.34
N GLU A 367 -14.92 -1.21 -16.90
CA GLU A 367 -15.61 -0.91 -18.17
C GLU A 367 -16.73 0.11 -17.98
#